data_72243af652ca6157446988c81b6f210f
#
_entry.id   72243af652ca6157446988c81b6f210f
#
_cell.length_a   1.000
_cell.length_b   1.000
_cell.length_c   1.000
_cell.angle_alpha   90.00
_cell.angle_beta   90.00
_cell.angle_gamma   90.00
#
_symmetry.space_group_name_H-M   'P 1'
#
loop_
_entity.id
_entity.type
_entity.pdbx_description
1 polymer ?
#
loop_
_entity_poly.entity_id
_entity_poly.type
_entity_poly.pdbx_seq_one_letter_code
_entity_poly.pdbx_strand_id
1 'polypeptide(L)'
;MKFDPRFPRLHIVDHPLVQHKLSLMRDKRTSTRDFRELLTELAILMGYELTRDFPVALEDIETPVAKCKSPMLSGKKCVIVPVLRAGLGMSD
;
A
#
# COMPACT_ATOMS: atom_id res chain seq x y z
N MET A 1 -3.77 -11.99 1.96
CA MET A 1 -2.97 -12.14 0.72
C MET A 1 -2.83 -13.61 0.37
N LYS A 2 -2.78 -13.89 -0.92
CA LYS A 2 -2.51 -15.22 -1.43
C LYS A 2 -1.06 -15.38 -1.84
N PHE A 3 -0.58 -16.62 -1.80
CA PHE A 3 0.78 -16.95 -2.20
C PHE A 3 0.74 -18.02 -3.30
N ASP A 4 1.62 -17.88 -4.27
CA ASP A 4 1.81 -18.89 -5.31
C ASP A 4 3.06 -19.70 -4.95
N PRO A 5 2.96 -21.04 -4.80
CA PRO A 5 4.12 -21.87 -4.45
C PRO A 5 5.27 -21.79 -5.44
N ARG A 6 5.00 -21.44 -6.70
CA ARG A 6 6.03 -21.30 -7.75
C ARG A 6 6.85 -20.03 -7.56
N PHE A 7 6.32 -19.04 -6.85
CA PHE A 7 6.95 -17.73 -6.67
C PHE A 7 6.86 -17.33 -5.20
N PRO A 8 7.78 -17.80 -4.35
CA PRO A 8 7.67 -17.60 -2.90
C PRO A 8 7.71 -16.14 -2.44
N ARG A 9 8.19 -15.23 -3.31
CA ARG A 9 8.21 -13.79 -3.00
C ARG A 9 7.06 -13.02 -3.63
N LEU A 10 6.17 -13.70 -4.35
CA LEU A 10 5.00 -13.08 -4.96
C LEU A 10 3.84 -13.10 -3.96
N HIS A 11 3.33 -11.93 -3.66
CA HIS A 11 2.18 -11.76 -2.79
C HIS A 11 1.03 -11.22 -3.63
N ILE A 12 -0.10 -11.94 -3.63
CA ILE A 12 -1.28 -11.54 -4.38
C ILE A 12 -2.26 -10.91 -3.41
N VAL A 13 -2.59 -9.65 -3.64
CA VAL A 13 -3.59 -8.93 -2.84
C VAL A 13 -4.97 -9.22 -3.41
N ASP A 14 -5.72 -10.05 -2.72
CA ASP A 14 -7.03 -10.55 -3.18
C ASP A 14 -8.23 -9.91 -2.44
N HIS A 15 -8.01 -8.80 -1.75
CA HIS A 15 -9.05 -8.11 -1.02
C HIS A 15 -10.17 -7.65 -1.97
N PRO A 16 -11.46 -7.81 -1.60
CA PRO A 16 -12.59 -7.43 -2.46
C PRO A 16 -12.54 -5.99 -2.96
N LEU A 17 -12.12 -5.03 -2.13
CA LEU A 17 -12.01 -3.64 -2.55
C LEU A 17 -10.94 -3.44 -3.63
N VAL A 18 -9.83 -4.15 -3.53
CA VAL A 18 -8.77 -4.10 -4.54
C VAL A 18 -9.27 -4.70 -5.85
N GLN A 19 -9.96 -5.83 -5.79
CA GLN A 19 -10.54 -6.47 -6.98
C GLN A 19 -11.56 -5.56 -7.65
N HIS A 20 -12.42 -4.94 -6.88
CA HIS A 20 -13.45 -4.03 -7.39
C HIS A 20 -12.82 -2.82 -8.11
N LYS A 21 -11.87 -2.17 -7.47
CA LYS A 21 -11.19 -1.01 -8.05
C LYS A 21 -10.40 -1.37 -9.30
N LEU A 22 -9.75 -2.53 -9.30
CA LEU A 22 -9.04 -3.01 -10.48
C LEU A 22 -10.00 -3.24 -11.65
N SER A 23 -11.18 -3.80 -11.40
CA SER A 23 -12.20 -4.00 -12.42
C SER A 23 -12.65 -2.68 -13.02
N LEU A 24 -12.85 -1.65 -12.19
CA LEU A 24 -13.21 -0.32 -12.67
C LEU A 24 -12.10 0.29 -13.53
N MET A 25 -10.83 0.09 -13.16
CA MET A 25 -9.70 0.56 -13.96
C MET A 25 -9.62 -0.12 -15.33
N ARG A 26 -9.99 -1.39 -15.39
CA ARG A 26 -9.95 -2.17 -16.62
C ARG A 26 -11.10 -1.89 -17.57
N ASP A 27 -12.16 -1.25 -17.10
CA ASP A 27 -13.32 -0.91 -17.92
C ASP A 27 -12.94 0.20 -18.90
N LYS A 28 -13.19 -0.02 -20.21
CA LYS A 28 -12.87 0.94 -21.26
C LYS A 28 -13.63 2.27 -21.13
N ARG A 29 -14.72 2.28 -20.35
CA ARG A 29 -15.57 3.48 -20.13
C ARG A 29 -14.99 4.40 -19.06
N THR A 30 -14.01 3.94 -18.30
CA THR A 30 -13.40 4.73 -17.23
C THR A 30 -12.59 5.87 -17.84
N SER A 31 -12.86 7.10 -17.40
CA SER A 31 -12.12 8.29 -17.86
C SER A 31 -10.67 8.27 -17.35
N THR A 32 -9.82 9.06 -17.99
CA THR A 32 -8.43 9.22 -17.54
C THR A 32 -8.36 9.76 -16.12
N ARG A 33 -9.25 10.69 -15.77
CA ARG A 33 -9.32 11.24 -14.42
C ARG A 33 -9.67 10.16 -13.40
N ASP A 34 -10.71 9.39 -13.67
CA ASP A 34 -11.14 8.33 -12.77
C ASP A 34 -10.09 7.23 -12.66
N PHE A 35 -9.42 6.91 -13.76
CA PHE A 35 -8.33 5.94 -13.76
C PHE A 35 -7.21 6.37 -12.81
N ARG A 36 -6.81 7.65 -12.83
CA ARG A 36 -5.77 8.18 -11.94
C ARG A 36 -6.18 8.12 -10.47
N GLU A 37 -7.43 8.46 -10.18
CA GLU A 37 -7.94 8.39 -8.82
C GLU A 37 -7.96 6.94 -8.30
N LEU A 38 -8.40 6.01 -9.13
CA LEU A 38 -8.41 4.58 -8.80
C LEU A 38 -7.00 4.05 -8.59
N LEU A 39 -6.05 4.47 -9.42
CA LEU A 39 -4.66 4.06 -9.28
C LEU A 39 -4.08 4.52 -7.95
N THR A 40 -4.35 5.75 -7.54
CA THR A 40 -3.92 6.29 -6.24
C THR A 40 -4.55 5.50 -5.09
N GLU A 41 -5.84 5.21 -5.17
CA GLU A 41 -6.54 4.44 -4.16
C GLU A 41 -5.98 3.01 -4.04
N LEU A 42 -5.71 2.36 -5.17
CA LEU A 42 -5.09 1.03 -5.18
C LEU A 42 -3.70 1.06 -4.56
N ALA A 43 -2.90 2.08 -4.88
CA ALA A 43 -1.56 2.22 -4.31
C ALA A 43 -1.62 2.31 -2.78
N ILE A 44 -2.57 3.07 -2.24
CA ILE A 44 -2.77 3.19 -0.80
C ILE A 44 -3.18 1.86 -0.18
N LEU A 45 -4.17 1.18 -0.77
CA LEU A 45 -4.67 -0.09 -0.23
C LEU A 45 -3.60 -1.18 -0.27
N MET A 46 -2.86 -1.27 -1.37
CA MET A 46 -1.78 -2.24 -1.51
C MET A 46 -0.61 -1.91 -0.58
N GLY A 47 -0.29 -0.64 -0.43
CA GLY A 47 0.75 -0.18 0.50
C GLY A 47 0.40 -0.52 1.94
N TYR A 48 -0.85 -0.36 2.32
CA TYR A 48 -1.33 -0.76 3.65
C TYR A 48 -1.08 -2.26 3.90
N GLU A 49 -1.40 -3.10 2.94
CA GLU A 49 -1.24 -4.54 3.06
C GLU A 49 0.25 -4.95 3.02
N LEU A 50 1.04 -4.32 2.16
CA LEU A 50 2.46 -4.60 2.03
C LEU A 50 3.25 -4.27 3.28
N THR A 51 2.83 -3.28 4.04
CA THR A 51 3.53 -2.81 5.24
C THR A 51 3.07 -3.51 6.51
N ARG A 52 2.19 -4.52 6.40
CA ARG A 52 1.61 -5.23 7.54
C ARG A 52 2.65 -5.76 8.52
N ASP A 53 3.77 -6.25 8.01
CA ASP A 53 4.83 -6.88 8.80
C ASP A 53 6.01 -5.95 9.08
N PHE A 54 5.83 -4.65 8.88
CA PHE A 54 6.87 -3.68 9.24
C PHE A 54 7.06 -3.68 10.76
N PRO A 55 8.34 -3.65 11.23
CA PRO A 55 8.61 -3.67 12.65
C PRO A 55 8.18 -2.38 13.33
N VAL A 56 7.67 -2.50 14.55
CA VAL A 56 7.29 -1.39 15.41
C VAL A 56 8.07 -1.47 16.70
N ALA A 57 8.45 -0.32 17.23
CA ALA A 57 9.10 -0.23 18.54
C ALA A 57 8.36 0.79 19.40
N LEU A 58 8.42 0.57 20.72
CA LEU A 58 7.85 1.55 21.64
C LEU A 58 8.80 2.73 21.81
N GLU A 59 8.29 3.92 21.58
CA GLU A 59 9.05 5.15 21.74
C GLU A 59 8.34 6.09 22.71
N ASP A 60 9.13 6.91 23.39
CA ASP A 60 8.59 7.88 24.33
C ASP A 60 7.94 9.02 23.57
N ILE A 61 6.67 9.27 23.88
CA ILE A 61 5.93 10.41 23.34
C ILE A 61 5.26 11.15 24.50
N GLU A 62 4.82 12.36 24.21
CA GLU A 62 4.03 13.15 25.14
C GLU A 62 2.68 13.46 24.53
N THR A 63 1.62 12.97 25.18
CA THR A 63 0.24 13.30 24.79
C THR A 63 -0.18 14.56 25.57
N PRO A 64 -1.31 15.21 25.18
CA PRO A 64 -1.82 16.35 25.95
C PRO A 64 -2.11 16.04 27.41
N VAL A 65 -2.22 14.77 27.78
CA VAL A 65 -2.55 14.33 29.14
C VAL A 65 -1.34 13.86 29.93
N ALA A 66 -0.46 13.07 29.29
CA ALA A 66 0.67 12.45 29.99
C ALA A 66 1.75 11.99 29.01
N LYS A 67 2.94 11.75 29.56
CA LYS A 67 4.01 11.08 28.84
C LYS A 67 3.74 9.58 28.82
N CYS A 68 3.99 8.93 27.70
CA CYS A 68 3.80 7.49 27.56
C CYS A 68 4.70 6.92 26.48
N LYS A 69 4.73 5.59 26.39
CA LYS A 69 5.40 4.88 25.28
C LYS A 69 4.35 4.45 24.27
N SER A 70 4.62 4.71 23.00
CA SER A 70 3.70 4.37 21.92
C SER A 70 4.42 3.61 20.80
N PRO A 71 3.70 2.73 20.09
CA PRO A 71 4.27 2.02 18.95
C PRO A 71 4.57 2.99 17.81
N MET A 72 5.79 2.92 17.30
CA MET A 72 6.25 3.69 16.14
C MET A 72 6.98 2.76 15.19
N LEU A 73 6.90 3.05 13.90
CA LEU A 73 7.66 2.28 12.93
C LEU A 73 9.14 2.35 13.24
N SER A 74 9.81 1.21 13.17
CA SER A 74 11.24 1.11 13.44
C SER A 74 11.96 0.46 12.25
N GLY A 75 13.28 0.54 12.25
CA GLY A 75 14.10 -0.05 11.21
C GLY A 75 14.31 0.85 9.99
N LYS A 76 14.75 0.23 8.90
CA LYS A 76 15.07 0.96 7.67
C LYS A 76 13.81 1.45 6.98
N LYS A 77 13.89 2.65 6.40
CA LYS A 77 12.82 3.19 5.58
C LYS A 77 12.71 2.38 4.29
N CYS A 78 11.48 2.27 3.77
CA CYS A 78 11.25 1.61 2.49
C CYS A 78 11.63 2.54 1.32
N VAL A 79 11.96 1.93 0.20
CA VAL A 79 12.26 2.63 -1.05
C VAL A 79 11.23 2.20 -2.09
N ILE A 80 10.67 3.18 -2.79
CA ILE A 80 9.71 2.92 -3.87
C ILE A 80 10.48 2.94 -5.19
N VAL A 81 10.38 1.84 -5.94
CA VAL A 81 11.07 1.69 -7.23
C VAL A 81 10.04 1.47 -8.31
N PRO A 82 9.56 2.54 -8.96
CA PRO A 82 8.58 2.40 -10.03
C PRO A 82 9.25 1.97 -11.33
N VAL A 83 8.54 1.16 -12.10
CA VAL A 83 8.95 0.84 -13.47
C VAL A 83 8.44 1.97 -14.36
N LEU A 84 9.37 2.72 -14.94
CA LEU A 84 9.04 3.87 -15.79
C LEU A 84 8.37 3.39 -17.09
N ARG A 85 7.34 4.10 -17.56
CA ARG A 85 6.74 5.32 -16.99
C ARG A 85 5.45 5.01 -16.24
N ALA A 86 4.83 3.88 -16.55
CA ALA A 86 3.51 3.51 -16.04
C ALA A 86 3.48 3.46 -14.50
N GLY A 87 4.58 2.99 -13.89
CA GLY A 87 4.65 2.85 -12.45
C GLY A 87 4.68 4.16 -11.66
N LEU A 88 4.97 5.29 -12.31
CA LEU A 88 5.06 6.58 -11.62
C LEU A 88 3.73 7.00 -10.98
N GLY A 89 2.61 6.63 -11.59
CA GLY A 89 1.29 6.97 -11.05
C GLY A 89 1.02 6.36 -9.68
N MET A 90 1.69 5.28 -9.32
CA MET A 90 1.54 4.63 -8.01
C MET A 90 2.49 5.18 -6.95
N SER A 91 3.52 5.92 -7.36
CA SER A 91 4.52 6.44 -6.43
C SER A 91 4.27 7.89 -5.99
N ASP A 92 3.34 8.55 -6.64
CA ASP A 92 2.97 9.94 -6.33
C ASP A 92 2.21 10.08 -5.00
#